data_7b904fb3040126489755218945d47eba
#
_entry.id   7b904fb3040126489755218945d47eba
#
_cell.length_a   1.000
_cell.length_b   1.000
_cell.length_c   1.000
_cell.angle_alpha   90.00
_cell.angle_beta   90.00
_cell.angle_gamma   90.00
#
_symmetry.space_group_name_H-M   'P 1'
#
loop_
_entity.id
_entity.type
_entity.pdbx_description
1 polymer ?
#
loop_
_entity_poly.entity_id
_entity_poly.type
_entity_poly.pdbx_seq_one_letter_code
_entity_poly.pdbx_strand_id
1 'polypeptide(L)'
;MNGKLLALSLFSLSISHSVISAEINLYGTGGPHHALNEIVQKFKENDRFKDIKININPGPYTTWESCAKGLDKSCNTGPADILWGTSENYYAVLEDEFKKYGFTSKRSKSIYLRPAVILVQKGNPKHIHGIEDLINNPEVKRIVVNNHTLKSVMSATALWEDIVGRKGKLEDVEKFRSKIVYQASGSGTAAKAFLGNQQQEKTDAWITWPEWYHANTEKADMIEIEPDRVIYRDLNVSIKQGASEEATAFYDYLSSKEAFDIFQKYNIGK
;
A
#
# COMPACT_ATOMS: atom_id res chain seq x y z
N MET A 1 -4.15 -22.02 82.86
CA MET A 1 -3.83 -20.86 82.08
C MET A 1 -3.74 -21.34 80.61
N ASN A 2 -4.77 -21.09 79.81
CA ASN A 2 -4.91 -21.57 78.43
C ASN A 2 -4.54 -20.44 77.49
N GLY A 3 -3.36 -20.54 76.85
CA GLY A 3 -2.94 -19.63 75.78
C GLY A 3 -3.50 -20.07 74.44
N LYS A 4 -4.44 -19.30 73.84
CA LYS A 4 -4.91 -19.48 72.46
C LYS A 4 -3.93 -18.80 71.52
N LEU A 5 -3.25 -19.55 70.66
CA LEU A 5 -2.55 -19.04 69.49
C LEU A 5 -3.59 -18.66 68.43
N LEU A 6 -3.61 -17.38 68.04
CA LEU A 6 -4.34 -16.90 66.85
C LEU A 6 -3.40 -17.06 65.63
N ALA A 7 -3.76 -17.92 64.70
CA ALA A 7 -3.08 -18.01 63.41
C ALA A 7 -3.66 -16.95 62.46
N LEU A 8 -2.87 -15.96 62.10
CA LEU A 8 -3.19 -14.98 61.05
C LEU A 8 -2.88 -15.63 59.69
N SER A 9 -3.90 -15.99 58.93
CA SER A 9 -3.76 -16.41 57.55
C SER A 9 -3.64 -15.14 56.63
N LEU A 10 -2.46 -14.90 56.12
CA LEU A 10 -2.25 -13.92 55.03
C LEU A 10 -2.86 -14.47 53.73
N PHE A 11 -3.98 -13.91 53.33
CA PHE A 11 -4.53 -14.09 51.99
C PHE A 11 -3.75 -13.19 51.03
N SER A 12 -2.81 -13.74 50.27
CA SER A 12 -2.20 -13.06 49.14
C SER A 12 -3.18 -12.98 47.97
N LEU A 13 -3.81 -11.81 47.76
CA LEU A 13 -4.56 -11.54 46.53
C LEU A 13 -3.56 -11.48 45.38
N SER A 14 -3.49 -12.51 44.58
CA SER A 14 -2.85 -12.50 43.28
C SER A 14 -3.73 -11.67 42.32
N ILE A 15 -3.39 -10.38 42.12
CA ILE A 15 -4.01 -9.58 41.09
C ILE A 15 -3.46 -10.08 39.75
N SER A 16 -4.21 -10.93 39.08
CA SER A 16 -3.94 -11.28 37.69
C SER A 16 -4.15 -10.04 36.84
N HIS A 17 -3.09 -9.33 36.52
CA HIS A 17 -3.12 -8.33 35.47
C HIS A 17 -3.32 -9.08 34.16
N SER A 18 -4.53 -9.06 33.62
CA SER A 18 -4.76 -9.40 32.22
C SER A 18 -3.97 -8.35 31.41
N VAL A 19 -2.83 -8.77 30.89
CA VAL A 19 -2.07 -7.98 29.93
C VAL A 19 -2.98 -7.86 28.71
N ILE A 20 -3.67 -6.72 28.57
CA ILE A 20 -4.36 -6.38 27.32
C ILE A 20 -3.23 -6.23 26.31
N SER A 21 -3.10 -7.20 25.40
CA SER A 21 -2.14 -7.12 24.31
C SER A 21 -2.38 -5.82 23.56
N ALA A 22 -1.35 -4.99 23.41
CA ALA A 22 -1.44 -3.75 22.63
C ALA A 22 -1.86 -4.08 21.20
N GLU A 23 -2.80 -3.31 20.68
CA GLU A 23 -3.29 -3.44 19.31
C GLU A 23 -2.90 -2.20 18.52
N ILE A 24 -2.33 -2.40 17.33
CA ILE A 24 -1.92 -1.34 16.39
C ILE A 24 -2.71 -1.54 15.10
N ASN A 25 -3.39 -0.50 14.65
CA ASN A 25 -4.23 -0.54 13.46
C ASN A 25 -3.67 0.36 12.36
N LEU A 26 -3.26 -0.25 11.26
CA LEU A 26 -2.79 0.44 10.06
C LEU A 26 -3.86 0.40 8.99
N TYR A 27 -4.07 1.53 8.29
CA TYR A 27 -5.00 1.64 7.17
C TYR A 27 -4.35 2.36 5.98
N GLY A 28 -4.64 1.92 4.76
CA GLY A 28 -4.15 2.58 3.57
C GLY A 28 -4.41 1.83 2.27
N THR A 29 -3.67 2.18 1.23
CA THR A 29 -3.84 1.60 -0.11
C THR A 29 -3.47 0.12 -0.18
N GLY A 30 -4.05 -0.61 -1.15
CA GLY A 30 -3.86 -2.05 -1.27
C GLY A 30 -2.45 -2.51 -1.66
N GLY A 31 -1.68 -1.70 -2.43
CA GLY A 31 -0.43 -2.14 -3.03
C GLY A 31 0.62 -2.69 -2.06
N PRO A 32 1.08 -1.93 -1.06
CA PRO A 32 2.19 -2.34 -0.19
C PRO A 32 1.88 -3.43 0.83
N HIS A 33 0.63 -3.91 0.93
CA HIS A 33 0.19 -4.75 2.06
C HIS A 33 0.97 -6.07 2.21
N HIS A 34 1.44 -6.67 1.13
CA HIS A 34 2.25 -7.90 1.22
C HIS A 34 3.59 -7.64 1.91
N ALA A 35 4.28 -6.57 1.52
CA ALA A 35 5.52 -6.15 2.18
C ALA A 35 5.26 -5.77 3.64
N LEU A 36 4.19 -5.01 3.92
CA LEU A 36 3.83 -4.63 5.28
C LEU A 36 3.53 -5.85 6.17
N ASN A 37 2.87 -6.88 5.66
CA ASN A 37 2.64 -8.11 6.41
C ASN A 37 3.96 -8.83 6.76
N GLU A 38 4.91 -8.92 5.82
CA GLU A 38 6.24 -9.50 6.11
C GLU A 38 7.01 -8.66 7.14
N ILE A 39 6.93 -7.33 7.05
CA ILE A 39 7.53 -6.40 8.01
C ILE A 39 6.92 -6.59 9.41
N VAL A 40 5.61 -6.78 9.52
CA VAL A 40 4.96 -7.10 10.81
C VAL A 40 5.52 -8.37 11.41
N GLN A 41 5.69 -9.44 10.61
CA GLN A 41 6.27 -10.69 11.12
C GLN A 41 7.70 -10.45 11.62
N LYS A 42 8.51 -9.72 10.84
CA LYS A 42 9.89 -9.41 11.21
C LYS A 42 9.99 -8.55 12.48
N PHE A 43 9.15 -7.54 12.62
CA PHE A 43 9.08 -6.71 13.82
C PHE A 43 8.74 -7.52 15.07
N LYS A 44 7.87 -8.52 14.95
CA LYS A 44 7.45 -9.40 16.04
C LYS A 44 8.48 -10.47 16.43
N GLU A 45 9.58 -10.62 15.70
CA GLU A 45 10.72 -11.44 16.14
C GLU A 45 11.41 -10.85 17.37
N ASN A 46 11.22 -9.56 17.64
CA ASN A 46 11.69 -8.94 18.88
C ASN A 46 10.79 -9.34 20.05
N ASP A 47 11.37 -9.92 21.10
CA ASP A 47 10.66 -10.40 22.28
C ASP A 47 9.75 -9.35 22.94
N ARG A 48 10.12 -8.07 22.86
CA ARG A 48 9.31 -6.95 23.38
C ARG A 48 7.98 -6.81 22.64
N PHE A 49 7.92 -7.19 21.37
CA PHE A 49 6.77 -6.92 20.47
C PHE A 49 6.06 -8.17 19.98
N LYS A 50 6.51 -9.36 20.40
CA LYS A 50 5.97 -10.64 19.90
C LYS A 50 4.48 -10.83 20.12
N ASP A 51 3.95 -10.33 21.22
CA ASP A 51 2.55 -10.51 21.62
C ASP A 51 1.63 -9.36 21.14
N ILE A 52 2.17 -8.33 20.48
CA ILE A 52 1.40 -7.20 19.95
C ILE A 52 0.57 -7.66 18.76
N LYS A 53 -0.70 -7.27 18.74
CA LYS A 53 -1.57 -7.45 17.58
C LYS A 53 -1.41 -6.26 16.63
N ILE A 54 -0.94 -6.50 15.40
CA ILE A 54 -0.81 -5.47 14.37
C ILE A 54 -1.72 -5.83 13.21
N ASN A 55 -2.70 -4.99 12.93
CA ASN A 55 -3.68 -5.18 11.88
C ASN A 55 -3.32 -4.30 10.68
N ILE A 56 -3.12 -4.91 9.52
CA ILE A 56 -2.96 -4.23 8.24
C ILE A 56 -4.30 -4.24 7.53
N ASN A 57 -4.88 -3.06 7.29
CA ASN A 57 -6.19 -2.88 6.66
C ASN A 57 -6.03 -2.20 5.29
N PRO A 58 -5.72 -2.96 4.23
CA PRO A 58 -5.49 -2.43 2.90
C PRO A 58 -6.78 -2.28 2.10
N GLY A 59 -6.83 -1.33 1.21
CA GLY A 59 -7.95 -1.25 0.25
C GLY A 59 -8.22 0.15 -0.28
N PRO A 60 -9.28 0.28 -1.08
CA PRO A 60 -9.82 1.58 -1.45
C PRO A 60 -10.26 2.37 -0.22
N TYR A 61 -10.02 3.67 -0.19
CA TYR A 61 -10.36 4.56 0.93
C TYR A 61 -11.78 4.36 1.48
N THR A 62 -12.75 4.29 0.58
CA THR A 62 -14.17 4.15 0.92
C THR A 62 -14.53 2.84 1.63
N THR A 63 -13.63 1.84 1.63
CA THR A 63 -13.89 0.55 2.27
C THR A 63 -13.46 0.49 3.73
N TRP A 64 -12.63 1.43 4.17
CA TRP A 64 -12.06 1.42 5.50
C TRP A 64 -12.12 2.76 6.26
N GLU A 65 -12.53 3.86 5.59
CA GLU A 65 -12.46 5.20 6.20
C GLU A 65 -13.26 5.34 7.50
N SER A 66 -14.47 4.77 7.55
CA SER A 66 -15.32 4.85 8.75
C SER A 66 -14.74 4.04 9.90
N CYS A 67 -14.11 2.90 9.62
CA CYS A 67 -13.39 2.10 10.60
C CYS A 67 -12.18 2.86 11.13
N ALA A 68 -11.34 3.38 10.24
CA ALA A 68 -10.14 4.12 10.60
C ALA A 68 -10.44 5.41 11.39
N LYS A 69 -11.58 6.04 11.13
CA LYS A 69 -12.08 7.19 11.88
C LYS A 69 -12.75 6.80 13.22
N GLY A 70 -12.98 5.51 13.48
CA GLY A 70 -13.69 5.02 14.67
C GLY A 70 -15.18 5.33 14.66
N LEU A 71 -15.77 5.56 13.48
CA LEU A 71 -17.19 5.90 13.31
C LEU A 71 -18.08 4.67 13.15
N ASP A 72 -17.51 3.58 12.66
CA ASP A 72 -18.21 2.31 12.48
C ASP A 72 -17.74 1.31 13.54
N LYS A 73 -18.64 0.98 14.46
CA LYS A 73 -18.37 0.05 15.57
C LYS A 73 -18.49 -1.43 15.17
N SER A 74 -18.95 -1.72 13.97
CA SER A 74 -19.01 -3.09 13.44
C SER A 74 -17.67 -3.59 12.90
N CYS A 75 -16.66 -2.72 12.82
CA CYS A 75 -15.33 -3.07 12.35
C CYS A 75 -14.61 -4.01 13.33
N ASN A 76 -13.95 -5.02 12.79
CA ASN A 76 -13.16 -5.99 13.56
C ASN A 76 -11.84 -5.41 14.10
N THR A 77 -11.48 -4.18 13.69
CA THR A 77 -10.26 -3.47 14.06
C THR A 77 -10.61 -2.09 14.58
N GLY A 78 -9.78 -1.57 15.48
CA GLY A 78 -9.96 -0.24 16.07
C GLY A 78 -9.65 0.90 15.10
N PRO A 79 -9.81 2.16 15.57
CA PRO A 79 -9.41 3.34 14.82
C PRO A 79 -7.93 3.30 14.41
N ALA A 80 -7.56 4.07 13.38
CA ALA A 80 -6.20 4.10 12.90
C ALA A 80 -5.22 4.67 13.94
N ASP A 81 -4.09 3.98 14.11
CA ASP A 81 -2.89 4.46 14.76
C ASP A 81 -1.88 4.96 13.73
N ILE A 82 -1.81 4.29 12.58
CA ILE A 82 -0.94 4.61 11.46
C ILE A 82 -1.76 4.59 10.16
N LEU A 83 -1.52 5.58 9.31
CA LEU A 83 -2.03 5.63 7.94
C LEU A 83 -0.87 5.51 6.97
N TRP A 84 -1.09 4.85 5.82
CA TRP A 84 -0.13 4.87 4.72
C TRP A 84 -0.76 5.30 3.41
N GLY A 85 0.03 6.05 2.64
CA GLY A 85 -0.30 6.49 1.31
C GLY A 85 0.73 6.01 0.30
N THR A 86 0.40 6.10 -0.97
CA THR A 86 1.28 5.65 -2.06
C THR A 86 1.61 6.77 -3.05
N SER A 87 1.35 7.98 -2.66
CA SER A 87 1.79 9.22 -3.30
C SER A 87 1.44 10.41 -2.41
N GLU A 88 2.11 11.54 -2.60
CA GLU A 88 1.80 12.80 -1.93
C GLU A 88 0.35 13.27 -2.17
N ASN A 89 -0.18 13.11 -3.38
CA ASN A 89 -1.57 13.46 -3.66
C ASN A 89 -2.57 12.66 -2.80
N TYR A 90 -2.30 11.35 -2.63
CA TYR A 90 -3.11 10.51 -1.78
C TYR A 90 -2.95 10.90 -0.31
N TYR A 91 -1.71 11.16 0.10
CA TYR A 91 -1.41 11.55 1.47
C TYR A 91 -2.07 12.89 1.85
N ALA A 92 -2.04 13.89 0.97
CA ALA A 92 -2.68 15.17 1.21
C ALA A 92 -4.19 15.04 1.50
N VAL A 93 -4.88 14.13 0.80
CA VAL A 93 -6.29 13.84 1.09
C VAL A 93 -6.43 13.14 2.44
N LEU A 94 -5.55 12.17 2.76
CA LEU A 94 -5.59 11.52 4.07
C LEU A 94 -5.35 12.52 5.21
N GLU A 95 -4.40 13.45 5.04
CA GLU A 95 -4.14 14.48 6.04
C GLU A 95 -5.39 15.36 6.29
N ASP A 96 -6.02 15.85 5.23
CA ASP A 96 -7.22 16.69 5.34
C ASP A 96 -8.36 15.95 6.04
N GLU A 97 -8.64 14.72 5.61
CA GLU A 97 -9.70 13.87 6.14
C GLU A 97 -9.48 13.41 7.59
N PHE A 98 -8.21 13.23 8.00
CA PHE A 98 -7.85 12.68 9.30
C PHE A 98 -7.24 13.69 10.26
N LYS A 99 -7.11 14.96 9.88
CA LYS A 99 -6.55 16.02 10.73
C LYS A 99 -7.23 16.10 12.11
N LYS A 100 -8.55 16.06 12.15
CA LYS A 100 -9.32 16.08 13.41
C LYS A 100 -9.18 14.83 14.26
N TYR A 101 -8.63 13.74 13.69
CA TYR A 101 -8.33 12.48 14.37
C TYR A 101 -6.87 12.38 14.81
N GLY A 102 -6.10 13.46 14.69
CA GLY A 102 -4.73 13.56 15.18
C GLY A 102 -3.63 13.22 14.16
N PHE A 103 -3.96 13.15 12.88
CA PHE A 103 -2.97 12.97 11.80
C PHE A 103 -2.62 14.32 11.17
N THR A 104 -1.33 14.63 11.09
CA THR A 104 -0.83 15.88 10.54
C THR A 104 0.48 15.66 9.80
N SER A 105 0.82 16.54 8.84
CA SER A 105 2.08 16.51 8.08
C SER A 105 3.33 16.47 8.95
N LYS A 106 3.28 17.10 10.13
CA LYS A 106 4.41 17.07 11.09
C LYS A 106 4.71 15.67 11.64
N ARG A 107 3.79 14.74 11.50
CA ARG A 107 3.88 13.36 11.98
C ARG A 107 3.84 12.34 10.86
N SER A 108 4.18 12.78 9.67
CA SER A 108 4.31 11.94 8.49
C SER A 108 5.73 11.95 7.96
N LYS A 109 6.09 10.89 7.25
CA LYS A 109 7.36 10.76 6.56
C LYS A 109 7.19 9.93 5.30
N SER A 110 7.87 10.34 4.22
CA SER A 110 8.10 9.48 3.08
C SER A 110 9.15 8.46 3.45
N ILE A 111 8.90 7.18 3.20
CA ILE A 111 9.82 6.13 3.58
C ILE A 111 10.58 5.54 2.39
N TYR A 112 9.94 5.41 1.21
CA TYR A 112 10.57 4.88 0.00
C TYR A 112 9.97 5.49 -1.25
N LEU A 113 10.73 5.45 -2.35
CA LEU A 113 10.23 5.75 -3.68
C LEU A 113 9.92 4.45 -4.43
N ARG A 114 8.84 4.43 -5.19
CA ARG A 114 8.43 3.33 -6.05
C ARG A 114 8.48 3.80 -7.51
N PRO A 115 9.18 3.09 -8.40
CA PRO A 115 9.11 3.37 -9.82
C PRO A 115 7.78 2.88 -10.39
N ALA A 116 7.22 3.60 -11.35
CA ALA A 116 6.22 3.03 -12.24
C ALA A 116 6.86 1.97 -13.13
N VAL A 117 6.09 0.93 -13.45
CA VAL A 117 6.54 -0.19 -14.30
C VAL A 117 5.47 -0.55 -15.33
N ILE A 118 5.86 -1.34 -16.33
CA ILE A 118 4.94 -1.95 -17.29
C ILE A 118 4.79 -3.42 -16.94
N LEU A 119 3.57 -3.90 -16.75
CA LEU A 119 3.29 -5.34 -16.76
C LEU A 119 2.86 -5.76 -18.16
N VAL A 120 3.43 -6.85 -18.61
CA VAL A 120 3.11 -7.52 -19.89
C VAL A 120 2.67 -8.95 -19.62
N GLN A 121 1.97 -9.56 -20.57
CA GLN A 121 1.58 -10.98 -20.46
C GLN A 121 2.83 -11.85 -20.33
N LYS A 122 2.72 -12.95 -19.59
CA LYS A 122 3.82 -13.89 -19.33
C LYS A 122 4.49 -14.32 -20.63
N GLY A 123 5.83 -14.31 -20.65
CA GLY A 123 6.65 -14.58 -21.83
C GLY A 123 6.78 -13.38 -22.77
N ASN A 124 6.19 -12.24 -22.46
CA ASN A 124 6.28 -10.99 -23.24
C ASN A 124 6.04 -11.20 -24.74
N PRO A 125 4.89 -11.74 -25.16
CA PRO A 125 4.65 -12.16 -26.56
C PRO A 125 4.64 -11.02 -27.58
N LYS A 126 4.60 -9.78 -27.13
CA LYS A 126 4.65 -8.55 -27.98
C LYS A 126 6.01 -7.90 -27.99
N HIS A 127 7.02 -8.52 -27.37
CA HIS A 127 8.40 -8.03 -27.31
C HIS A 127 8.49 -6.56 -26.83
N ILE A 128 7.77 -6.22 -25.76
CA ILE A 128 7.73 -4.87 -25.18
C ILE A 128 8.96 -4.70 -24.28
N HIS A 129 9.77 -3.65 -24.52
CA HIS A 129 10.98 -3.36 -23.72
C HIS A 129 10.89 -2.01 -23.00
N GLY A 130 9.85 -1.22 -23.27
CA GLY A 130 9.64 0.09 -22.65
C GLY A 130 8.40 0.81 -23.17
N ILE A 131 8.28 2.08 -22.82
CA ILE A 131 7.17 2.94 -23.25
C ILE A 131 7.18 3.19 -24.75
N GLU A 132 8.36 3.29 -25.36
CA GLU A 132 8.46 3.49 -26.81
C GLU A 132 7.79 2.36 -27.60
N ASP A 133 7.89 1.10 -27.11
CA ASP A 133 7.21 -0.02 -27.75
C ASP A 133 5.69 0.07 -27.52
N LEU A 134 5.24 0.53 -26.36
CA LEU A 134 3.80 0.74 -26.14
C LEU A 134 3.24 1.79 -27.11
N ILE A 135 4.02 2.82 -27.45
CA ILE A 135 3.62 3.88 -28.37
C ILE A 135 3.68 3.38 -29.82
N ASN A 136 4.80 2.82 -30.26
CA ASN A 136 5.14 2.65 -31.66
C ASN A 136 5.00 1.23 -32.21
N ASN A 137 5.00 0.18 -31.33
CA ASN A 137 4.84 -1.19 -31.81
C ASN A 137 3.40 -1.42 -32.29
N PRO A 138 3.17 -1.75 -33.59
CA PRO A 138 1.82 -1.97 -34.13
C PRO A 138 1.15 -3.25 -33.60
N GLU A 139 1.92 -4.19 -33.05
CA GLU A 139 1.39 -5.40 -32.44
C GLU A 139 0.78 -5.14 -31.06
N VAL A 140 1.14 -4.04 -30.40
CA VAL A 140 0.55 -3.60 -29.14
C VAL A 140 -0.72 -2.81 -29.46
N LYS A 141 -1.90 -3.37 -29.11
CA LYS A 141 -3.19 -2.82 -29.48
C LYS A 141 -4.11 -2.60 -28.28
N ARG A 142 -3.84 -3.24 -27.16
CA ARG A 142 -4.76 -3.31 -26.04
C ARG A 142 -4.04 -2.98 -24.73
N ILE A 143 -4.18 -1.74 -24.28
CA ILE A 143 -3.56 -1.29 -23.03
C ILE A 143 -4.66 -0.99 -22.01
N VAL A 144 -4.47 -1.46 -20.78
CA VAL A 144 -5.26 -1.00 -19.63
C VAL A 144 -4.48 0.06 -18.87
N VAL A 145 -5.18 1.08 -18.45
CA VAL A 145 -4.66 2.14 -17.59
C VAL A 145 -5.60 2.37 -16.42
N ASN A 146 -5.06 2.87 -15.34
CA ASN A 146 -5.87 3.37 -14.25
C ASN A 146 -6.39 4.77 -14.62
N ASN A 147 -7.65 5.00 -14.29
CA ASN A 147 -8.31 6.25 -14.61
C ASN A 147 -8.40 7.14 -13.36
N HIS A 148 -8.25 8.45 -13.56
CA HIS A 148 -8.55 9.46 -12.56
C HIS A 148 -9.97 9.99 -12.79
N THR A 149 -10.92 9.43 -12.08
CA THR A 149 -12.21 10.12 -11.93
C THR A 149 -12.16 11.02 -10.70
N LEU A 150 -12.99 12.06 -10.67
CA LEU A 150 -13.17 12.89 -9.47
C LEU A 150 -13.54 12.06 -8.22
N LYS A 151 -14.16 10.88 -8.44
CA LYS A 151 -14.48 9.92 -7.37
C LYS A 151 -13.29 9.05 -6.94
N SER A 152 -12.24 9.00 -7.73
CA SER A 152 -11.03 8.20 -7.50
C SER A 152 -9.78 9.06 -7.32
N VAL A 153 -9.92 10.32 -6.92
CA VAL A 153 -8.80 11.23 -6.60
C VAL A 153 -7.83 10.59 -5.61
N MET A 154 -8.33 9.67 -4.78
CA MET A 154 -7.56 8.87 -3.85
C MET A 154 -6.77 7.73 -4.52
N SER A 155 -7.00 7.41 -5.78
CA SER A 155 -6.16 6.45 -6.51
C SER A 155 -5.13 7.20 -7.34
N ALA A 156 -3.97 7.35 -6.79
CA ALA A 156 -2.80 8.06 -7.34
C ALA A 156 -2.24 7.49 -8.66
N THR A 157 -3.04 7.29 -9.72
CA THR A 157 -2.60 6.33 -10.71
C THR A 157 -2.86 6.61 -12.19
N ALA A 158 -3.27 7.81 -12.60
CA ALA A 158 -3.19 8.16 -14.03
C ALA A 158 -1.77 8.53 -14.42
N LEU A 159 -0.88 7.58 -14.25
CA LEU A 159 0.54 7.79 -14.53
C LEU A 159 0.86 7.81 -16.03
N TRP A 160 0.00 7.19 -16.83
CA TRP A 160 0.32 6.98 -18.24
C TRP A 160 0.56 8.30 -19.00
N GLU A 161 -0.24 9.32 -18.73
CA GLU A 161 -0.10 10.61 -19.41
C GLU A 161 1.19 11.32 -19.00
N ASP A 162 1.52 11.31 -17.70
CA ASP A 162 2.78 11.87 -17.20
C ASP A 162 4.01 11.15 -17.77
N ILE A 163 3.91 9.84 -17.99
CA ILE A 163 5.01 9.01 -18.52
C ILE A 163 5.13 9.21 -20.04
N VAL A 164 4.03 9.07 -20.76
CA VAL A 164 4.00 9.14 -22.22
C VAL A 164 4.25 10.57 -22.70
N GLY A 165 3.62 11.56 -22.05
CA GLY A 165 3.77 12.98 -22.39
C GLY A 165 5.11 13.60 -21.96
N ARG A 166 5.96 12.89 -21.22
CA ARG A 166 7.17 13.46 -20.61
C ARG A 166 8.17 14.07 -21.61
N LYS A 167 8.19 13.57 -22.82
CA LYS A 167 9.03 14.12 -23.91
C LYS A 167 8.38 15.29 -24.66
N GLY A 168 7.20 15.75 -24.24
CA GLY A 168 6.50 16.90 -24.83
C GLY A 168 6.02 16.66 -26.26
N LYS A 169 5.81 15.40 -26.68
CA LYS A 169 5.33 15.05 -28.02
C LYS A 169 3.86 14.68 -27.97
N LEU A 170 3.00 15.53 -28.53
CA LEU A 170 1.55 15.26 -28.60
C LEU A 170 1.24 13.95 -29.34
N GLU A 171 1.97 13.68 -30.44
CA GLU A 171 1.81 12.46 -31.23
C GLU A 171 1.99 11.17 -30.39
N ASP A 172 2.94 11.16 -29.44
CA ASP A 172 3.15 10.02 -28.54
C ASP A 172 1.89 9.78 -27.67
N VAL A 173 1.30 10.86 -27.14
CA VAL A 173 0.09 10.81 -26.33
C VAL A 173 -1.10 10.32 -27.16
N GLU A 174 -1.27 10.81 -28.38
CA GLU A 174 -2.35 10.39 -29.29
C GLU A 174 -2.23 8.92 -29.66
N LYS A 175 -1.04 8.48 -30.07
CA LYS A 175 -0.76 7.07 -30.41
C LYS A 175 -1.03 6.14 -29.23
N PHE A 176 -0.53 6.48 -28.05
CA PHE A 176 -0.74 5.68 -26.87
C PHE A 176 -2.24 5.62 -26.49
N ARG A 177 -2.90 6.79 -26.48
CA ARG A 177 -4.34 6.90 -26.15
C ARG A 177 -5.19 6.03 -27.08
N SER A 178 -4.87 5.94 -28.37
CA SER A 178 -5.60 5.10 -29.32
C SER A 178 -5.57 3.60 -29.02
N LYS A 179 -4.61 3.16 -28.20
CA LYS A 179 -4.44 1.75 -27.76
C LYS A 179 -5.09 1.45 -26.42
N ILE A 180 -5.58 2.46 -25.70
CA ILE A 180 -6.26 2.27 -24.42
C ILE A 180 -7.64 1.65 -24.67
N VAL A 181 -7.84 0.41 -24.24
CA VAL A 181 -9.12 -0.28 -24.36
C VAL A 181 -9.90 -0.31 -23.06
N TYR A 182 -9.26 -0.03 -21.94
CA TYR A 182 -9.92 0.01 -20.64
C TYR A 182 -9.27 1.00 -19.68
N GLN A 183 -10.10 1.86 -19.09
CA GLN A 183 -9.72 2.80 -18.06
C GLN A 183 -10.30 2.33 -16.72
N ALA A 184 -9.46 1.73 -15.90
CA ALA A 184 -9.87 1.11 -14.66
C ALA A 184 -10.06 2.12 -13.54
N SER A 185 -11.10 1.94 -12.73
CA SER A 185 -11.37 2.80 -11.56
C SER A 185 -10.38 2.60 -10.40
N GLY A 186 -9.51 1.59 -10.50
CA GLY A 186 -8.48 1.29 -9.50
C GLY A 186 -7.61 0.13 -9.93
N SER A 187 -6.49 -0.07 -9.25
CA SER A 187 -5.50 -1.09 -9.63
C SER A 187 -6.05 -2.52 -9.59
N GLY A 188 -6.93 -2.86 -8.63
CA GLY A 188 -7.56 -4.18 -8.59
C GLY A 188 -8.46 -4.45 -9.80
N THR A 189 -9.18 -3.43 -10.31
CA THR A 189 -9.98 -3.52 -11.53
C THR A 189 -9.09 -3.59 -12.78
N ALA A 190 -7.99 -2.82 -12.78
CA ALA A 190 -7.00 -2.87 -13.85
C ALA A 190 -6.33 -4.25 -13.95
N ALA A 191 -5.97 -4.86 -12.82
CA ALA A 191 -5.41 -6.21 -12.78
C ALA A 191 -6.37 -7.24 -13.39
N LYS A 192 -7.66 -7.15 -13.07
CA LYS A 192 -8.68 -8.04 -13.68
C LYS A 192 -8.77 -7.85 -15.19
N ALA A 193 -8.74 -6.61 -15.68
CA ALA A 193 -8.75 -6.30 -17.10
C ALA A 193 -7.45 -6.78 -17.80
N PHE A 194 -6.31 -6.61 -17.14
CA PHE A 194 -5.01 -7.07 -17.66
C PHE A 194 -4.95 -8.58 -17.81
N LEU A 195 -5.38 -9.32 -16.79
CA LEU A 195 -5.38 -10.77 -16.79
C LEU A 195 -6.47 -11.40 -17.68
N GLY A 196 -7.51 -10.63 -18.00
CA GLY A 196 -8.68 -11.11 -18.71
C GLY A 196 -9.57 -12.03 -17.88
N ASN A 197 -10.73 -12.35 -18.40
CA ASN A 197 -11.67 -13.32 -17.85
C ASN A 197 -12.49 -13.94 -18.99
N GLN A 198 -13.50 -14.76 -18.67
CA GLN A 198 -14.36 -15.41 -19.69
C GLN A 198 -15.13 -14.41 -20.59
N GLN A 199 -15.31 -13.17 -20.16
CA GLN A 199 -16.10 -12.14 -20.86
C GLN A 199 -15.22 -11.02 -21.42
N GLN A 200 -13.95 -10.95 -21.04
CA GLN A 200 -13.02 -9.89 -21.41
C GLN A 200 -11.67 -10.44 -21.80
N GLU A 201 -11.26 -10.16 -23.03
CA GLU A 201 -9.92 -10.51 -23.50
C GLU A 201 -8.83 -9.83 -22.68
N LYS A 202 -7.71 -10.54 -22.52
CA LYS A 202 -6.50 -9.99 -21.89
C LYS A 202 -6.04 -8.74 -22.63
N THR A 203 -5.45 -7.80 -21.89
CA THR A 203 -4.73 -6.68 -22.51
C THR A 203 -3.25 -7.01 -22.71
N ASP A 204 -2.59 -6.31 -23.63
CA ASP A 204 -1.17 -6.56 -23.95
C ASP A 204 -0.28 -6.03 -22.83
N ALA A 205 -0.64 -4.87 -22.24
CA ALA A 205 0.14 -4.20 -21.23
C ALA A 205 -0.70 -3.41 -20.22
N TRP A 206 -0.08 -3.15 -19.05
CA TRP A 206 -0.63 -2.32 -18.00
C TRP A 206 0.49 -1.50 -17.34
N ILE A 207 0.39 -0.16 -17.37
CA ILE A 207 1.30 0.70 -16.60
C ILE A 207 0.80 0.74 -15.15
N THR A 208 1.66 0.31 -14.23
CA THR A 208 1.31 0.15 -12.82
C THR A 208 2.53 0.22 -11.88
N TRP A 209 2.45 -0.43 -10.74
CA TRP A 209 3.47 -0.48 -9.69
C TRP A 209 4.01 -1.88 -9.50
N PRO A 210 5.27 -2.05 -9.03
CA PRO A 210 5.94 -3.35 -8.89
C PRO A 210 5.20 -4.35 -8.03
N GLU A 211 4.49 -3.93 -7.00
CA GLU A 211 3.73 -4.82 -6.12
C GLU A 211 2.66 -5.64 -6.85
N TRP A 212 2.14 -5.14 -7.97
CA TRP A 212 1.20 -5.87 -8.81
C TRP A 212 1.86 -6.98 -9.64
N TYR A 213 3.13 -6.82 -9.97
CA TYR A 213 3.93 -7.90 -10.53
C TYR A 213 4.09 -9.03 -9.52
N HIS A 214 4.50 -8.72 -8.28
CA HIS A 214 4.70 -9.73 -7.24
C HIS A 214 3.43 -10.53 -6.93
N ALA A 215 2.27 -9.91 -7.05
CA ALA A 215 0.98 -10.59 -6.92
C ALA A 215 0.61 -11.47 -8.14
N ASN A 216 1.37 -11.42 -9.25
CA ASN A 216 1.00 -12.04 -10.52
C ASN A 216 2.20 -12.64 -11.29
N THR A 217 3.28 -13.04 -10.65
CA THR A 217 4.52 -13.52 -11.28
C THR A 217 4.33 -14.68 -12.24
N GLU A 218 3.32 -15.54 -12.00
CA GLU A 218 2.98 -16.67 -12.86
C GLU A 218 2.26 -16.26 -14.15
N LYS A 219 1.73 -15.04 -14.21
CA LYS A 219 0.84 -14.57 -15.29
C LYS A 219 1.38 -13.36 -16.04
N ALA A 220 2.37 -12.68 -15.48
CA ALA A 220 2.93 -11.46 -16.01
C ALA A 220 4.45 -11.44 -15.94
N ASP A 221 5.06 -10.66 -16.81
CA ASP A 221 6.44 -10.19 -16.68
C ASP A 221 6.44 -8.69 -16.46
N MET A 222 7.47 -8.19 -15.77
CA MET A 222 7.65 -6.78 -15.47
C MET A 222 8.75 -6.19 -16.35
N ILE A 223 8.44 -5.07 -16.98
CA ILE A 223 9.37 -4.28 -17.79
C ILE A 223 9.59 -2.95 -17.09
N GLU A 224 10.85 -2.56 -16.95
CA GLU A 224 11.20 -1.23 -16.45
C GLU A 224 10.88 -0.16 -17.50
N ILE A 225 10.49 1.01 -17.02
CA ILE A 225 10.29 2.18 -17.85
C ILE A 225 11.65 2.88 -18.04
N GLU A 226 11.91 3.38 -19.24
CA GLU A 226 13.15 4.06 -19.59
C GLU A 226 13.46 5.21 -18.60
N PRO A 227 14.73 5.43 -18.22
CA PRO A 227 15.12 6.41 -17.21
C PRO A 227 14.64 7.84 -17.49
N ASP A 228 14.47 8.20 -18.77
CA ASP A 228 14.00 9.53 -19.20
C ASP A 228 12.47 9.67 -19.20
N ARG A 229 11.74 8.60 -18.86
CA ARG A 229 10.28 8.58 -18.76
C ARG A 229 9.76 8.07 -17.42
N VAL A 230 10.54 7.31 -16.66
CA VAL A 230 10.09 6.73 -15.39
C VAL A 230 9.64 7.79 -14.38
N ILE A 231 8.55 7.50 -13.70
CA ILE A 231 8.02 8.32 -12.62
C ILE A 231 8.11 7.54 -11.32
N TYR A 232 8.47 8.24 -10.27
CA TYR A 232 8.49 7.71 -8.92
C TYR A 232 7.35 8.30 -8.10
N ARG A 233 6.77 7.50 -7.24
CA ARG A 233 5.86 7.94 -6.18
C ARG A 233 6.35 7.38 -4.86
N ASP A 234 6.20 8.18 -3.83
CA ASP A 234 6.62 7.76 -2.50
C ASP A 234 5.61 6.82 -1.83
N LEU A 235 6.11 6.00 -0.94
CA LEU A 235 5.34 5.36 0.11
C LEU A 235 5.53 6.23 1.36
N ASN A 236 4.45 6.83 1.82
CA ASN A 236 4.44 7.65 3.01
C ASN A 236 3.62 7.02 4.12
N VAL A 237 4.01 7.31 5.34
CA VAL A 237 3.33 6.86 6.56
C VAL A 237 3.12 8.03 7.51
N SER A 238 2.00 8.02 8.19
CA SER A 238 1.67 9.02 9.20
C SER A 238 1.22 8.32 10.48
N ILE A 239 1.63 8.83 11.62
CA ILE A 239 1.24 8.32 12.93
C ILE A 239 0.35 9.31 13.68
N LYS A 240 -0.68 8.80 14.33
CA LYS A 240 -1.62 9.58 15.14
C LYS A 240 -0.90 10.29 16.28
N GLN A 241 -1.32 11.50 16.59
CA GLN A 241 -0.88 12.19 17.80
C GLN A 241 -1.35 11.44 19.06
N GLY A 242 -0.44 11.20 19.99
CA GLY A 242 -0.71 10.42 21.20
C GLY A 242 -0.84 8.93 20.97
N ALA A 243 -0.30 8.41 19.86
CA ALA A 243 -0.19 6.97 19.64
C ALA A 243 0.64 6.29 20.75
N SER A 244 0.42 5.01 20.97
CA SER A 244 1.13 4.23 21.98
C SER A 244 2.64 4.15 21.68
N GLU A 245 3.41 3.73 22.68
CA GLU A 245 4.86 3.49 22.54
C GLU A 245 5.14 2.41 21.47
N GLU A 246 4.32 1.37 21.47
CA GLU A 246 4.40 0.27 20.51
C GLU A 246 4.08 0.71 19.08
N ALA A 247 3.03 1.52 18.90
CA ALA A 247 2.69 2.08 17.59
C ALA A 247 3.81 3.02 17.10
N THR A 248 4.41 3.79 18.00
CA THR A 248 5.55 4.66 17.68
C THR A 248 6.78 3.83 17.28
N ALA A 249 7.08 2.76 18.03
CA ALA A 249 8.18 1.85 17.71
C ALA A 249 7.98 1.18 16.34
N PHE A 250 6.77 0.72 16.04
CA PHE A 250 6.47 0.14 14.72
C PHE A 250 6.56 1.18 13.59
N TYR A 251 6.04 2.39 13.81
CA TYR A 251 6.16 3.49 12.86
C TYR A 251 7.62 3.83 12.53
N ASP A 252 8.49 3.84 13.53
CA ASP A 252 9.91 4.10 13.33
C ASP A 252 10.60 2.91 12.64
N TYR A 253 10.22 1.68 12.97
CA TYR A 253 10.73 0.48 12.33
C TYR A 253 10.44 0.43 10.83
N LEU A 254 9.32 0.99 10.35
CA LEU A 254 8.99 1.07 8.92
C LEU A 254 10.07 1.79 8.08
N SER A 255 10.95 2.58 8.71
CA SER A 255 12.09 3.27 8.06
C SER A 255 13.44 2.62 8.38
N SER A 256 13.45 1.45 9.02
CA SER A 256 14.69 0.74 9.35
C SER A 256 15.30 0.08 8.11
N LYS A 257 16.59 -0.28 8.21
CA LYS A 257 17.24 -1.05 7.15
C LYS A 257 16.55 -2.41 6.92
N GLU A 258 16.11 -3.08 7.98
CA GLU A 258 15.43 -4.37 7.87
C GLU A 258 14.10 -4.25 7.11
N ALA A 259 13.30 -3.22 7.40
CA ALA A 259 12.08 -2.94 6.66
C ALA A 259 12.38 -2.56 5.20
N PHE A 260 13.46 -1.79 4.96
CA PHE A 260 13.93 -1.46 3.62
C PHE A 260 14.26 -2.72 2.80
N ASP A 261 15.04 -3.62 3.38
CA ASP A 261 15.43 -4.86 2.70
C ASP A 261 14.20 -5.72 2.33
N ILE A 262 13.15 -5.70 3.17
CA ILE A 262 11.88 -6.36 2.86
C ILE A 262 11.16 -5.62 1.72
N PHE A 263 11.03 -4.29 1.79
CA PHE A 263 10.40 -3.54 0.71
C PHE A 263 11.11 -3.73 -0.64
N GLN A 264 12.44 -3.83 -0.64
CA GLN A 264 13.21 -4.08 -1.87
C GLN A 264 12.88 -5.43 -2.52
N LYS A 265 12.56 -6.48 -1.75
CA LYS A 265 12.08 -7.76 -2.32
C LYS A 265 10.82 -7.59 -3.18
N TYR A 266 10.03 -6.58 -2.88
CA TYR A 266 8.81 -6.22 -3.61
C TYR A 266 9.05 -5.12 -4.64
N ASN A 267 10.31 -4.80 -4.96
CA ASN A 267 10.73 -3.69 -5.82
C ASN A 267 10.18 -2.32 -5.35
N ILE A 268 9.89 -2.20 -4.06
CA ILE A 268 9.53 -0.95 -3.38
C ILE A 268 10.81 -0.46 -2.69
N GLY A 269 11.28 0.71 -3.06
CA GLY A 269 12.48 1.27 -2.48
C GLY A 269 13.62 1.43 -3.49
N LYS A 270 13.90 2.67 -3.80
CA LYS A 270 15.13 3.17 -4.40
C LYS A 270 15.66 4.30 -3.53
#